data_4eacd5aeae9c46823cec0e4152a74e3e
#
_entry.id   4eacd5aeae9c46823cec0e4152a74e3e
#
_cell.length_a   1.000
_cell.length_b   1.000
_cell.length_c   1.000
_cell.angle_alpha   90.00
_cell.angle_beta   90.00
_cell.angle_gamma   90.00
#
_symmetry.space_group_name_H-M   'P 1'
#
loop_
_entity.id
_entity.type
_entity.pdbx_description
1 polymer ?
#
loop_
_entity_poly.entity_id
_entity_poly.type
_entity_poly.pdbx_seq_one_letter_code
_entity_poly.pdbx_strand_id
1 'polypeptide(L)'
;MALLNKTISELLTDIERGRIALPDMQREFVWDNTQIRDLLDSLYKNHPVGMILLWQTTPSENVPITRIDDTTKEILEYSELVIDGQQRLTSLYLIKHGVIFKGGKERKINLLFNTETEEFEIEIPRIKHKLEWINVTDLVKNGEYQYRERFKELGWPEDKIFQAMQKMSEVRNIVIGARNSIPVFSISSSMEYDEVADIFVKINSKGTRIRITELLLALLALKIPGEFRQNFRSYLDELESKGWELDASAVIRSLVAVAAKQGRLAYFRGLAKSISEENLRTNWDTVNKSLNDCLKLLDENLGIRTNEILPSQNVLIPLVFYLSRKTSKFTEEEAKDFSLWFLLASFWGRYAGSPETRLDEDIKEIDRTLSLGGLFQFLKNQVGRLLVDEERFAGKSRNSKLLLYVLSRHEGAEDWWKGHKITTTDYEEHHIIPRSLLKRAGYDFSLIDDAANIAFLTGKKLTERFLILILSYISLKSIPRN
;
A
#
# COMPACT_ATOMS: atom_id res chain seq x y z
N MET A 1 9.73 -29.83 -8.42
CA MET A 1 9.27 -28.69 -9.26
C MET A 1 9.18 -29.16 -10.70
N ALA A 2 8.09 -28.86 -11.40
CA ALA A 2 7.91 -29.17 -12.81
C ALA A 2 7.59 -27.88 -13.59
N LEU A 3 8.15 -27.78 -14.81
CA LEU A 3 7.78 -26.73 -15.75
C LEU A 3 6.72 -27.28 -16.70
N LEU A 4 5.56 -26.68 -16.73
CA LEU A 4 4.44 -27.02 -17.58
C LEU A 4 4.07 -25.82 -18.44
N ASN A 5 3.51 -26.06 -19.62
CA ASN A 5 2.88 -25.01 -20.41
C ASN A 5 1.37 -25.22 -20.33
N LYS A 6 0.66 -24.30 -19.67
CA LYS A 6 -0.82 -24.28 -19.67
C LYS A 6 -1.30 -23.14 -20.56
N THR A 7 -2.34 -23.38 -21.33
CA THR A 7 -3.01 -22.32 -22.08
C THR A 7 -3.73 -21.39 -21.10
N ILE A 8 -3.94 -20.15 -21.52
CA ILE A 8 -4.72 -19.18 -20.72
C ILE A 8 -6.13 -19.73 -20.46
N SER A 9 -6.73 -20.36 -21.45
CA SER A 9 -8.05 -20.99 -21.35
C SER A 9 -8.09 -22.09 -20.27
N GLU A 10 -7.07 -22.93 -20.19
CA GLU A 10 -6.98 -23.97 -19.14
C GLU A 10 -6.85 -23.34 -17.75
N LEU A 11 -5.98 -22.34 -17.59
CA LEU A 11 -5.80 -21.64 -16.32
C LEU A 11 -7.09 -20.96 -15.84
N LEU A 12 -7.79 -20.27 -16.75
CA LEU A 12 -9.05 -19.61 -16.41
C LEU A 12 -10.16 -20.63 -16.10
N THR A 13 -10.19 -21.74 -16.80
CA THR A 13 -11.15 -22.85 -16.52
C THR A 13 -10.85 -23.48 -15.16
N ASP A 14 -9.58 -23.69 -14.80
CA ASP A 14 -9.21 -24.23 -13.49
C ASP A 14 -9.58 -23.25 -12.35
N ILE A 15 -9.49 -21.94 -12.58
CA ILE A 15 -9.98 -20.92 -11.65
C ILE A 15 -11.50 -20.98 -11.50
N GLU A 16 -12.24 -21.03 -12.60
CA GLU A 16 -13.71 -21.10 -12.61
C GLU A 16 -14.25 -22.37 -11.92
N ARG A 17 -13.51 -23.46 -12.02
CA ARG A 17 -13.83 -24.73 -11.35
C ARG A 17 -13.36 -24.78 -9.89
N GLY A 18 -12.69 -23.74 -9.41
CA GLY A 18 -12.16 -23.70 -8.05
C GLY A 18 -10.93 -24.58 -7.82
N ARG A 19 -10.28 -25.10 -8.87
CA ARG A 19 -9.04 -25.92 -8.75
C ARG A 19 -7.84 -25.05 -8.42
N ILE A 20 -7.78 -23.84 -8.98
CA ILE A 20 -6.77 -22.84 -8.68
C ILE A 20 -7.39 -21.78 -7.77
N ALA A 21 -6.78 -21.57 -6.60
CA ALA A 21 -7.17 -20.55 -5.65
C ALA A 21 -6.00 -19.60 -5.36
N LEU A 22 -6.29 -18.46 -4.73
CA LEU A 22 -5.29 -17.55 -4.19
C LEU A 22 -5.07 -17.90 -2.73
N PRO A 23 -3.81 -18.13 -2.27
CA PRO A 23 -3.57 -18.13 -0.84
C PRO A 23 -3.92 -16.75 -0.28
N ASP A 24 -4.49 -16.74 0.92
CA ASP A 24 -4.94 -15.50 1.58
C ASP A 24 -3.79 -14.50 1.84
N MET A 25 -2.54 -14.96 1.67
CA MET A 25 -1.32 -14.16 1.72
C MET A 25 -1.11 -13.22 0.52
N GLN A 26 -1.83 -13.42 -0.56
CA GLN A 26 -1.68 -12.58 -1.74
C GLN A 26 -2.26 -11.19 -1.49
N ARG A 27 -1.55 -10.16 -2.01
CA ARG A 27 -2.04 -8.78 -1.99
C ARG A 27 -3.34 -8.67 -2.79
N GLU A 28 -4.10 -7.61 -2.54
CA GLU A 28 -5.26 -7.28 -3.35
C GLU A 28 -4.88 -7.06 -4.83
N PHE A 29 -5.90 -7.14 -5.69
CA PHE A 29 -5.72 -6.81 -7.11
C PHE A 29 -5.50 -5.30 -7.26
N VAL A 30 -4.26 -4.91 -7.63
CA VAL A 30 -3.83 -3.51 -7.67
C VAL A 30 -3.51 -2.99 -9.07
N TRP A 31 -3.48 -3.86 -10.09
CA TRP A 31 -3.22 -3.43 -11.45
C TRP A 31 -4.30 -2.46 -11.94
N ASP A 32 -3.87 -1.36 -12.54
CA ASP A 32 -4.76 -0.43 -13.20
C ASP A 32 -5.17 -0.92 -14.60
N ASN A 33 -6.08 -0.20 -15.23
CA ASN A 33 -6.59 -0.58 -16.54
C ASN A 33 -5.50 -0.53 -17.62
N THR A 34 -4.50 0.34 -17.49
CA THR A 34 -3.36 0.44 -18.42
C THR A 34 -2.51 -0.83 -18.37
N GLN A 35 -2.19 -1.31 -17.16
CA GLN A 35 -1.42 -2.55 -16.98
C GLN A 35 -2.17 -3.77 -17.53
N ILE A 36 -3.51 -3.80 -17.40
CA ILE A 36 -4.35 -4.88 -17.96
C ILE A 36 -4.33 -4.83 -19.49
N ARG A 37 -4.46 -3.64 -20.07
CA ARG A 37 -4.35 -3.40 -21.52
C ARG A 37 -2.99 -3.88 -22.05
N ASP A 38 -1.91 -3.47 -21.41
CA ASP A 38 -0.54 -3.77 -21.82
C ASP A 38 -0.23 -5.27 -21.74
N LEU A 39 -0.85 -5.99 -20.77
CA LEU A 39 -0.77 -7.44 -20.73
C LEU A 39 -1.38 -8.09 -21.96
N LEU A 40 -2.59 -7.69 -22.36
CA LEU A 40 -3.26 -8.28 -23.52
C LEU A 40 -2.55 -7.91 -24.83
N ASP A 41 -2.08 -6.67 -24.94
CA ASP A 41 -1.26 -6.22 -26.07
C ASP A 41 0.04 -7.04 -26.21
N SER A 42 0.71 -7.30 -25.08
CA SER A 42 1.91 -8.15 -25.07
C SER A 42 1.62 -9.58 -25.51
N LEU A 43 0.50 -10.16 -25.05
CA LEU A 43 0.07 -11.49 -25.48
C LEU A 43 -0.31 -11.53 -26.97
N TYR A 44 -0.97 -10.51 -27.47
CA TYR A 44 -1.31 -10.39 -28.90
C TYR A 44 -0.06 -10.34 -29.79
N LYS A 45 0.95 -9.59 -29.35
CA LYS A 45 2.25 -9.46 -30.02
C LYS A 45 3.21 -10.63 -29.75
N ASN A 46 2.77 -11.68 -29.04
CA ASN A 46 3.61 -12.81 -28.60
C ASN A 46 4.85 -12.40 -27.80
N HIS A 47 4.77 -11.29 -27.04
CA HIS A 47 5.83 -10.90 -26.15
C HIS A 47 5.78 -11.74 -24.84
N PRO A 48 6.92 -12.03 -24.21
CA PRO A 48 6.95 -12.74 -22.95
C PRO A 48 6.25 -11.95 -21.84
N VAL A 49 5.26 -12.58 -21.19
CA VAL A 49 4.51 -11.98 -20.08
C VAL A 49 4.91 -12.53 -18.70
N GLY A 50 6.04 -13.26 -18.66
CA GLY A 50 6.52 -13.94 -17.46
C GLY A 50 5.89 -15.32 -17.27
N MET A 51 6.04 -15.88 -16.07
CA MET A 51 5.55 -17.22 -15.73
C MET A 51 4.54 -17.16 -14.59
N ILE A 52 3.73 -18.19 -14.45
CA ILE A 52 2.85 -18.42 -13.28
C ILE A 52 3.54 -19.44 -12.38
N LEU A 53 3.53 -19.18 -11.08
CA LEU A 53 4.01 -20.13 -10.08
C LEU A 53 2.82 -20.67 -9.30
N LEU A 54 2.60 -21.98 -9.39
CA LEU A 54 1.56 -22.68 -8.68
C LEU A 54 2.18 -23.61 -7.64
N TRP A 55 1.56 -23.72 -6.49
CA TRP A 55 1.89 -24.70 -5.47
C TRP A 55 0.77 -25.73 -5.38
N GLN A 56 1.13 -27.00 -5.59
CA GLN A 56 0.22 -28.13 -5.40
C GLN A 56 0.00 -28.32 -3.89
N THR A 57 -1.24 -28.39 -3.48
CA THR A 57 -1.61 -28.57 -2.08
C THR A 57 -2.77 -29.55 -1.95
N THR A 58 -2.92 -30.14 -0.79
CA THR A 58 -4.09 -30.99 -0.45
C THR A 58 -5.04 -30.15 0.42
N PRO A 59 -6.37 -30.30 0.25
CA PRO A 59 -7.36 -29.53 1.04
C PRO A 59 -7.27 -29.76 2.57
N SER A 60 -6.57 -30.82 2.99
CA SER A 60 -6.29 -31.13 4.41
C SER A 60 -5.28 -30.18 5.06
N GLU A 61 -4.49 -29.46 4.27
CA GLU A 61 -3.63 -28.39 4.77
C GLU A 61 -4.50 -27.16 4.90
N ASN A 62 -4.82 -26.75 6.11
CA ASN A 62 -5.67 -25.59 6.45
C ASN A 62 -5.05 -24.25 5.97
N VAL A 63 -4.70 -24.12 4.69
CA VAL A 63 -4.19 -22.89 4.10
C VAL A 63 -5.37 -21.96 3.85
N PRO A 64 -5.42 -20.80 4.49
CA PRO A 64 -6.45 -19.80 4.21
C PRO A 64 -6.39 -19.38 2.74
N ILE A 65 -7.51 -19.45 2.06
CA ILE A 65 -7.63 -19.12 0.65
C ILE A 65 -8.63 -18.03 0.40
N THR A 66 -8.42 -17.31 -0.68
CA THR A 66 -9.35 -16.33 -1.21
C THR A 66 -9.58 -16.60 -2.70
N ARG A 67 -10.70 -16.18 -3.22
CA ARG A 67 -11.05 -16.37 -4.64
C ARG A 67 -10.54 -15.22 -5.48
N ILE A 68 -10.43 -15.45 -6.78
CA ILE A 68 -10.19 -14.36 -7.74
C ILE A 68 -11.43 -13.48 -7.86
N ASP A 69 -12.62 -14.10 -7.78
CA ASP A 69 -13.92 -13.42 -7.82
C ASP A 69 -14.84 -14.00 -6.74
N ASP A 70 -15.40 -13.15 -5.88
CA ASP A 70 -16.25 -13.55 -4.75
C ASP A 70 -17.64 -14.04 -5.20
N THR A 71 -18.03 -13.82 -6.46
CA THR A 71 -19.30 -14.34 -7.02
C THR A 71 -19.25 -15.80 -7.40
N THR A 72 -18.06 -16.41 -7.46
CA THR A 72 -17.92 -17.85 -7.76
C THR A 72 -18.39 -18.70 -6.60
N LYS A 73 -19.03 -19.86 -6.91
CA LYS A 73 -19.57 -20.81 -5.92
C LYS A 73 -18.50 -21.35 -4.98
N GLU A 74 -18.91 -21.96 -3.86
CA GLU A 74 -18.01 -22.55 -2.86
C GLU A 74 -16.89 -23.37 -3.48
N ILE A 75 -15.64 -23.09 -3.08
CA ILE A 75 -14.49 -23.89 -3.48
C ILE A 75 -14.55 -25.17 -2.65
N LEU A 76 -15.01 -26.25 -3.26
CA LEU A 76 -15.12 -27.53 -2.58
C LEU A 76 -13.79 -28.28 -2.52
N GLU A 77 -12.93 -28.13 -3.54
CA GLU A 77 -11.64 -28.82 -3.65
C GLU A 77 -10.67 -28.02 -4.51
N TYR A 78 -9.76 -27.28 -3.91
CA TYR A 78 -8.64 -26.69 -4.64
C TYR A 78 -7.42 -27.64 -4.56
N SER A 79 -6.65 -27.68 -5.63
CA SER A 79 -5.44 -28.51 -5.72
C SER A 79 -4.18 -27.70 -6.00
N GLU A 80 -4.33 -26.45 -6.39
CA GLU A 80 -3.22 -25.55 -6.75
C GLU A 80 -3.46 -24.16 -6.20
N LEU A 81 -2.43 -23.57 -5.57
CA LEU A 81 -2.43 -22.18 -5.08
C LEU A 81 -1.49 -21.32 -5.92
N VAL A 82 -1.94 -20.13 -6.30
CA VAL A 82 -1.12 -19.17 -7.05
C VAL A 82 -0.10 -18.53 -6.10
N ILE A 83 1.18 -18.77 -6.33
CA ILE A 83 2.28 -18.16 -5.56
C ILE A 83 2.81 -16.90 -6.25
N ASP A 84 2.91 -16.90 -7.58
CA ASP A 84 3.17 -15.70 -8.38
C ASP A 84 2.32 -15.68 -9.65
N GLY A 85 2.03 -14.49 -10.15
CA GLY A 85 1.20 -14.27 -11.34
C GLY A 85 -0.26 -13.95 -11.05
N GLN A 86 -0.64 -13.73 -9.79
CA GLN A 86 -2.00 -13.37 -9.40
C GLN A 86 -2.56 -12.20 -10.21
N GLN A 87 -1.81 -11.11 -10.35
CA GLN A 87 -2.28 -9.92 -11.07
C GLN A 87 -2.59 -10.24 -12.53
N ARG A 88 -1.76 -11.06 -13.18
CA ARG A 88 -1.95 -11.52 -14.56
C ARG A 88 -3.19 -12.40 -14.70
N LEU A 89 -3.33 -13.40 -13.84
CA LEU A 89 -4.51 -14.29 -13.87
C LEU A 89 -5.81 -13.52 -13.59
N THR A 90 -5.81 -12.63 -12.59
CA THR A 90 -6.97 -11.79 -12.28
C THR A 90 -7.31 -10.85 -13.44
N SER A 91 -6.30 -10.28 -14.11
CA SER A 91 -6.51 -9.43 -15.30
C SER A 91 -7.14 -10.20 -16.45
N LEU A 92 -6.63 -11.40 -16.75
CA LEU A 92 -7.17 -12.26 -17.81
C LEU A 92 -8.60 -12.73 -17.48
N TYR A 93 -8.86 -13.05 -16.20
CA TYR A 93 -10.20 -13.38 -15.73
C TYR A 93 -11.15 -12.18 -15.87
N LEU A 94 -10.70 -10.97 -15.51
CA LEU A 94 -11.46 -9.74 -15.67
C LEU A 94 -11.74 -9.42 -17.14
N ILE A 95 -10.78 -9.61 -18.06
CA ILE A 95 -10.97 -9.45 -19.49
C ILE A 95 -12.05 -10.43 -20.02
N LYS A 96 -12.03 -11.68 -19.58
CA LYS A 96 -13.01 -12.72 -19.97
C LYS A 96 -14.41 -12.37 -19.50
N HIS A 97 -14.57 -11.93 -18.27
CA HIS A 97 -15.87 -11.71 -17.63
C HIS A 97 -16.37 -10.26 -17.68
N GLY A 98 -15.47 -9.29 -17.86
CA GLY A 98 -15.77 -7.85 -17.91
C GLY A 98 -15.93 -7.20 -16.53
N VAL A 99 -16.23 -8.00 -15.51
CA VAL A 99 -16.44 -7.57 -14.13
C VAL A 99 -16.02 -8.66 -13.17
N ILE A 100 -15.45 -8.26 -12.04
CA ILE A 100 -15.20 -9.12 -10.88
C ILE A 100 -15.67 -8.41 -9.62
N PHE A 101 -16.04 -9.20 -8.60
CA PHE A 101 -16.36 -8.71 -7.26
C PHE A 101 -15.32 -9.23 -6.29
N LYS A 102 -14.71 -8.32 -5.51
CA LYS A 102 -13.70 -8.68 -4.53
C LYS A 102 -13.75 -7.75 -3.31
N GLY A 103 -13.84 -8.34 -2.11
CA GLY A 103 -13.91 -7.57 -0.86
C GLY A 103 -15.10 -6.61 -0.81
N GLY A 104 -16.25 -7.00 -1.40
CA GLY A 104 -17.45 -6.16 -1.49
C GLY A 104 -17.36 -5.03 -2.53
N LYS A 105 -16.27 -4.92 -3.28
CA LYS A 105 -16.07 -3.91 -4.32
C LYS A 105 -16.20 -4.54 -5.72
N GLU A 106 -16.91 -3.82 -6.58
CA GLU A 106 -17.02 -4.16 -8.00
C GLU A 106 -15.85 -3.55 -8.78
N ARG A 107 -15.20 -4.33 -9.64
CA ARG A 107 -14.19 -3.88 -10.59
C ARG A 107 -14.59 -4.23 -12.01
N LYS A 108 -14.73 -3.23 -12.86
CA LYS A 108 -15.06 -3.37 -14.29
C LYS A 108 -13.90 -2.96 -15.18
N ILE A 109 -13.87 -3.56 -16.39
CA ILE A 109 -12.98 -3.12 -17.46
C ILE A 109 -13.77 -3.02 -18.75
N ASN A 110 -13.59 -1.91 -19.48
CA ASN A 110 -14.05 -1.73 -20.85
C ASN A 110 -12.80 -1.59 -21.74
N LEU A 111 -12.24 -2.73 -22.14
CA LEU A 111 -11.09 -2.81 -23.00
C LEU A 111 -11.58 -2.94 -24.46
N LEU A 112 -11.08 -2.08 -25.33
CA LEU A 112 -11.42 -2.04 -26.75
C LEU A 112 -10.22 -2.46 -27.57
N PHE A 113 -10.48 -3.10 -28.72
CA PHE A 113 -9.52 -3.45 -29.75
C PHE A 113 -9.88 -2.78 -31.06
N ASN A 114 -8.94 -2.08 -31.68
CA ASN A 114 -9.11 -1.49 -33.00
C ASN A 114 -8.69 -2.48 -34.08
N THR A 115 -9.64 -2.85 -34.94
CA THR A 115 -9.42 -3.85 -36.02
C THR A 115 -8.59 -3.33 -37.19
N GLU A 116 -8.42 -2.01 -37.34
CA GLU A 116 -7.57 -1.40 -38.35
C GLU A 116 -6.13 -1.25 -37.90
N THR A 117 -5.93 -0.60 -36.73
CA THR A 117 -4.59 -0.30 -36.19
C THR A 117 -4.00 -1.41 -35.33
N GLU A 118 -4.80 -2.42 -34.93
CA GLU A 118 -4.42 -3.53 -34.03
C GLU A 118 -3.99 -3.05 -32.65
N GLU A 119 -4.53 -1.92 -32.19
CA GLU A 119 -4.23 -1.32 -30.89
C GLU A 119 -5.31 -1.66 -29.87
N PHE A 120 -4.88 -1.81 -28.62
CA PHE A 120 -5.78 -1.92 -27.48
C PHE A 120 -5.87 -0.59 -26.73
N GLU A 121 -7.08 -0.20 -26.33
CA GLU A 121 -7.28 1.02 -25.56
C GLU A 121 -8.41 0.84 -24.54
N ILE A 122 -8.34 1.57 -23.43
CA ILE A 122 -9.43 1.66 -22.47
C ILE A 122 -10.52 2.57 -23.04
N GLU A 123 -11.78 2.19 -22.86
CA GLU A 123 -12.91 2.97 -23.36
C GLU A 123 -12.88 4.42 -22.83
N ILE A 124 -12.81 5.36 -23.73
CA ILE A 124 -12.96 6.80 -23.47
C ILE A 124 -14.06 7.36 -24.39
N PRO A 125 -14.71 8.48 -24.04
CA PRO A 125 -15.80 9.05 -24.84
C PRO A 125 -15.48 9.23 -26.33
N ARG A 126 -14.22 9.54 -26.66
CA ARG A 126 -13.74 9.78 -28.03
C ARG A 126 -13.81 8.54 -28.93
N ILE A 127 -13.69 7.33 -28.39
CA ILE A 127 -13.62 6.07 -29.16
C ILE A 127 -14.82 5.16 -28.91
N LYS A 128 -15.61 5.43 -27.88
CA LYS A 128 -16.75 4.59 -27.44
C LYS A 128 -17.74 4.23 -28.54
N HIS A 129 -17.99 5.13 -29.47
CA HIS A 129 -19.01 4.96 -30.52
C HIS A 129 -18.41 4.73 -31.91
N LYS A 130 -17.10 4.59 -32.02
CA LYS A 130 -16.44 4.31 -33.25
C LYS A 130 -16.57 2.83 -33.63
N LEU A 131 -17.02 2.55 -34.83
CA LEU A 131 -17.40 1.21 -35.28
C LEU A 131 -16.20 0.27 -35.44
N GLU A 132 -15.02 0.78 -35.67
CA GLU A 132 -13.76 0.02 -35.77
C GLU A 132 -13.21 -0.43 -34.42
N TRP A 133 -13.74 0.10 -33.32
CA TRP A 133 -13.35 -0.30 -31.96
C TRP A 133 -14.30 -1.34 -31.39
N ILE A 134 -13.78 -2.50 -31.04
CA ILE A 134 -14.54 -3.67 -30.61
C ILE A 134 -14.30 -3.92 -29.13
N ASN A 135 -15.36 -4.12 -28.33
CA ASN A 135 -15.21 -4.50 -26.93
C ASN A 135 -14.67 -5.93 -26.83
N VAL A 136 -13.53 -6.09 -26.14
CA VAL A 136 -12.84 -7.37 -26.04
C VAL A 136 -13.63 -8.40 -25.24
N THR A 137 -14.28 -7.98 -24.15
CA THR A 137 -15.13 -8.90 -23.36
C THR A 137 -16.31 -9.43 -24.16
N ASP A 138 -16.97 -8.55 -24.91
CA ASP A 138 -18.09 -8.96 -25.78
C ASP A 138 -17.62 -9.88 -26.91
N LEU A 139 -16.45 -9.59 -27.49
CA LEU A 139 -15.81 -10.44 -28.48
C LEU A 139 -15.50 -11.84 -27.93
N VAL A 140 -14.95 -11.91 -26.71
CA VAL A 140 -14.64 -13.19 -26.04
C VAL A 140 -15.89 -14.00 -25.79
N LYS A 141 -16.98 -13.37 -25.32
CA LYS A 141 -18.25 -14.01 -24.99
C LYS A 141 -19.05 -14.45 -26.21
N ASN A 142 -19.19 -13.59 -27.19
CA ASN A 142 -20.15 -13.72 -28.27
C ASN A 142 -19.52 -14.06 -29.63
N GLY A 143 -18.19 -13.96 -29.73
CA GLY A 143 -17.45 -14.24 -30.96
C GLY A 143 -17.44 -13.09 -31.95
N GLU A 144 -16.68 -13.27 -33.04
CA GLU A 144 -16.43 -12.25 -34.04
C GLU A 144 -17.58 -12.06 -35.03
N TYR A 145 -18.40 -13.09 -35.25
CA TYR A 145 -19.45 -13.04 -36.30
C TYR A 145 -20.51 -11.99 -36.06
N GLN A 146 -20.79 -11.63 -34.82
CA GLN A 146 -21.75 -10.58 -34.49
C GLN A 146 -21.38 -9.19 -35.03
N TYR A 147 -20.10 -8.96 -35.36
CA TYR A 147 -19.60 -7.67 -35.82
C TYR A 147 -19.63 -7.51 -37.35
N ARG A 148 -19.94 -8.59 -38.09
CA ARG A 148 -19.90 -8.55 -39.55
C ARG A 148 -20.82 -7.50 -40.17
N GLU A 149 -22.08 -7.42 -39.71
CA GLU A 149 -23.04 -6.43 -40.22
C GLU A 149 -22.59 -4.99 -39.88
N ARG A 150 -22.01 -4.76 -38.70
CA ARG A 150 -21.45 -3.48 -38.29
C ARG A 150 -20.33 -3.00 -39.24
N PHE A 151 -19.49 -3.90 -39.74
CA PHE A 151 -18.46 -3.54 -40.74
C PHE A 151 -19.02 -3.28 -42.11
N LYS A 152 -20.11 -3.93 -42.48
CA LYS A 152 -20.85 -3.59 -43.72
C LYS A 152 -21.45 -2.19 -43.64
N GLU A 153 -21.99 -1.79 -42.51
CA GLU A 153 -22.47 -0.43 -42.27
C GLU A 153 -21.36 0.63 -42.42
N LEU A 154 -20.10 0.27 -42.12
CA LEU A 154 -18.93 1.09 -42.42
C LEU A 154 -18.58 1.17 -43.92
N GLY A 155 -19.28 0.42 -44.76
CA GLY A 155 -18.99 0.33 -46.19
C GLY A 155 -17.68 -0.44 -46.50
N TRP A 156 -17.23 -1.32 -45.57
CA TRP A 156 -16.01 -2.07 -45.83
C TRP A 156 -16.25 -3.17 -46.89
N PRO A 157 -15.26 -3.38 -47.77
CA PRO A 157 -15.30 -4.51 -48.69
C PRO A 157 -15.11 -5.84 -47.96
N GLU A 158 -15.62 -6.94 -48.54
CA GLU A 158 -15.64 -8.26 -47.91
C GLU A 158 -14.24 -8.78 -47.49
N ASP A 159 -13.21 -8.46 -48.27
CA ASP A 159 -11.82 -8.82 -47.94
C ASP A 159 -11.32 -8.10 -46.67
N LYS A 160 -11.67 -6.82 -46.52
CA LYS A 160 -11.35 -6.05 -45.29
C LYS A 160 -12.13 -6.57 -44.09
N ILE A 161 -13.41 -6.91 -44.28
CA ILE A 161 -14.22 -7.53 -43.20
C ILE A 161 -13.60 -8.85 -42.78
N PHE A 162 -13.19 -9.68 -43.73
CA PHE A 162 -12.55 -10.96 -43.45
C PHE A 162 -11.25 -10.78 -42.63
N GLN A 163 -10.39 -9.83 -43.02
CA GLN A 163 -9.17 -9.50 -42.27
C GLN A 163 -9.47 -9.04 -40.83
N ALA A 164 -10.47 -8.17 -40.64
CA ALA A 164 -10.90 -7.72 -39.33
C ALA A 164 -11.39 -8.89 -38.46
N MET A 165 -12.17 -9.80 -39.06
CA MET A 165 -12.65 -11.01 -38.36
C MET A 165 -11.50 -11.95 -37.97
N GLN A 166 -10.48 -12.11 -38.82
CA GLN A 166 -9.29 -12.89 -38.47
C GLN A 166 -8.55 -12.28 -37.27
N LYS A 167 -8.31 -10.98 -37.28
CA LYS A 167 -7.68 -10.27 -36.16
C LYS A 167 -8.49 -10.41 -34.85
N MET A 168 -9.81 -10.26 -34.93
CA MET A 168 -10.69 -10.48 -33.78
C MET A 168 -10.64 -11.93 -33.28
N SER A 169 -10.63 -12.91 -34.20
CA SER A 169 -10.48 -14.32 -33.84
C SER A 169 -9.13 -14.56 -33.11
N GLU A 170 -8.06 -13.91 -33.54
CA GLU A 170 -6.77 -13.97 -32.86
C GLU A 170 -6.85 -13.43 -31.43
N VAL A 171 -7.44 -12.24 -31.22
CA VAL A 171 -7.64 -11.66 -29.89
C VAL A 171 -8.47 -12.60 -28.99
N ARG A 172 -9.58 -13.12 -29.52
CA ARG A 172 -10.43 -14.08 -28.81
C ARG A 172 -9.70 -15.35 -28.41
N ASN A 173 -8.88 -15.88 -29.33
CA ASN A 173 -8.09 -17.10 -29.10
C ASN A 173 -6.97 -16.94 -28.07
N ILE A 174 -6.55 -15.73 -27.73
CA ILE A 174 -5.65 -15.49 -26.60
C ILE A 174 -6.30 -15.93 -25.29
N VAL A 175 -7.58 -15.56 -25.10
CA VAL A 175 -8.26 -15.70 -23.81
C VAL A 175 -8.93 -17.09 -23.67
N ILE A 176 -9.58 -17.57 -24.72
CA ILE A 176 -10.38 -18.81 -24.69
C ILE A 176 -9.88 -19.92 -25.62
N GLY A 177 -8.89 -19.64 -26.44
CA GLY A 177 -8.29 -20.61 -27.37
C GLY A 177 -7.04 -21.28 -26.81
N ALA A 178 -6.41 -22.08 -27.66
CA ALA A 178 -5.17 -22.80 -27.33
C ALA A 178 -3.91 -22.08 -27.85
N ARG A 179 -4.04 -20.88 -28.44
CA ARG A 179 -2.92 -20.21 -29.12
C ARG A 179 -1.81 -19.79 -28.15
N ASN A 180 -2.18 -19.21 -27.01
CA ASN A 180 -1.21 -18.65 -26.08
C ASN A 180 -1.10 -19.54 -24.83
N SER A 181 0.10 -20.01 -24.57
CA SER A 181 0.44 -20.70 -23.33
C SER A 181 1.33 -19.80 -22.47
N ILE A 182 1.15 -19.88 -21.17
CA ILE A 182 2.02 -19.25 -20.18
C ILE A 182 2.81 -20.35 -19.50
N PRO A 183 4.14 -20.20 -19.36
CA PRO A 183 4.93 -21.13 -18.58
C PRO A 183 4.43 -21.17 -17.13
N VAL A 184 4.14 -22.37 -16.62
CA VAL A 184 3.69 -22.62 -15.26
C VAL A 184 4.76 -23.42 -14.54
N PHE A 185 5.31 -22.86 -13.48
CA PHE A 185 6.14 -23.61 -12.54
C PHE A 185 5.26 -24.20 -11.46
N SER A 186 5.22 -25.53 -11.38
CA SER A 186 4.46 -26.24 -10.34
C SER A 186 5.41 -26.69 -9.24
N ILE A 187 5.16 -26.23 -8.01
CA ILE A 187 5.81 -26.64 -6.78
C ILE A 187 5.05 -27.84 -6.23
N SER A 188 5.80 -28.89 -5.83
CA SER A 188 5.21 -30.11 -5.29
C SER A 188 4.52 -29.88 -3.94
N SER A 189 3.45 -30.63 -3.66
CA SER A 189 2.80 -30.70 -2.36
C SER A 189 3.68 -31.26 -1.23
N SER A 190 4.80 -31.93 -1.58
CA SER A 190 5.77 -32.41 -0.59
C SER A 190 6.68 -31.28 -0.04
N MET A 191 6.60 -30.08 -0.60
CA MET A 191 7.38 -28.93 -0.13
C MET A 191 6.65 -28.25 1.02
N GLU A 192 7.34 -28.10 2.13
CA GLU A 192 6.81 -27.41 3.31
C GLU A 192 6.46 -25.95 2.98
N TYR A 193 5.41 -25.45 3.61
CA TYR A 193 4.93 -24.08 3.38
C TYR A 193 6.01 -23.02 3.55
N ASP A 194 6.90 -23.18 4.51
CA ASP A 194 8.00 -22.25 4.77
C ASP A 194 9.01 -22.19 3.60
N GLU A 195 9.26 -23.34 2.93
CA GLU A 195 10.10 -23.38 1.75
C GLU A 195 9.44 -22.71 0.55
N VAL A 196 8.12 -22.90 0.42
CA VAL A 196 7.29 -22.22 -0.60
C VAL A 196 7.29 -20.71 -0.37
N ALA A 197 7.16 -20.27 0.88
CA ALA A 197 7.25 -18.86 1.26
C ALA A 197 8.62 -18.26 0.94
N ASP A 198 9.71 -19.00 1.15
CA ASP A 198 11.06 -18.55 0.77
C ASP A 198 11.25 -18.42 -0.74
N ILE A 199 10.69 -19.33 -1.53
CA ILE A 199 10.66 -19.25 -2.99
C ILE A 199 9.89 -18.02 -3.44
N PHE A 200 8.71 -17.80 -2.85
CA PHE A 200 7.88 -16.64 -3.10
C PHE A 200 8.61 -15.31 -2.88
N VAL A 201 9.34 -15.18 -1.77
CA VAL A 201 10.18 -13.99 -1.49
C VAL A 201 11.27 -13.81 -2.52
N LYS A 202 11.98 -14.88 -2.86
CA LYS A 202 13.12 -14.81 -3.80
C LYS A 202 12.67 -14.41 -5.20
N ILE A 203 11.56 -14.93 -5.67
CA ILE A 203 11.02 -14.62 -7.00
C ILE A 203 10.54 -13.18 -7.05
N ASN A 204 9.78 -12.74 -6.05
CA ASN A 204 9.21 -11.41 -6.00
C ASN A 204 10.24 -10.30 -5.63
N SER A 205 11.42 -10.66 -5.12
CA SER A 205 12.47 -9.68 -4.80
C SER A 205 13.05 -8.96 -6.03
N LYS A 206 12.90 -9.53 -7.22
CA LYS A 206 13.40 -8.99 -8.50
C LYS A 206 12.29 -8.28 -9.34
N GLY A 207 11.02 -8.42 -8.94
CA GLY A 207 9.86 -7.78 -9.59
C GLY A 207 9.25 -6.65 -8.77
N THR A 208 7.94 -6.48 -8.86
CA THR A 208 7.19 -5.57 -7.97
C THR A 208 7.34 -6.09 -6.55
N ARG A 209 8.14 -5.40 -5.72
CA ARG A 209 8.51 -5.85 -4.37
C ARG A 209 7.26 -6.15 -3.54
N ILE A 210 6.97 -7.43 -3.31
CA ILE A 210 6.07 -7.82 -2.23
C ILE A 210 6.76 -7.40 -0.94
N ARG A 211 6.06 -6.63 -0.14
CA ARG A 211 6.59 -6.19 1.15
C ARG A 211 6.76 -7.44 2.02
N ILE A 212 7.92 -7.59 2.65
CA ILE A 212 8.19 -8.67 3.63
C ILE A 212 7.04 -8.81 4.64
N THR A 213 6.34 -7.73 4.94
CA THR A 213 5.17 -7.69 5.81
C THR A 213 3.98 -8.51 5.31
N GLU A 214 3.74 -8.56 4.00
CA GLU A 214 2.66 -9.39 3.43
C GLU A 214 2.96 -10.88 3.60
N LEU A 215 4.23 -11.26 3.44
CA LEU A 215 4.68 -12.61 3.73
C LEU A 215 4.51 -12.96 5.21
N LEU A 216 4.89 -12.04 6.10
CA LEU A 216 4.79 -12.27 7.55
C LEU A 216 3.34 -12.40 7.98
N LEU A 217 2.43 -11.58 7.44
CA LEU A 217 0.99 -11.74 7.65
C LEU A 217 0.49 -13.12 7.22
N ALA A 218 1.00 -13.61 6.10
CA ALA A 218 0.66 -14.92 5.60
C ALA A 218 1.14 -16.05 6.54
N LEU A 219 2.40 -15.99 6.97
CA LEU A 219 2.97 -16.95 7.92
C LEU A 219 2.23 -16.93 9.26
N LEU A 220 1.80 -15.75 9.73
CA LEU A 220 1.01 -15.61 10.95
C LEU A 220 -0.41 -16.13 10.79
N ALA A 221 -1.04 -15.89 9.63
CA ALA A 221 -2.37 -16.39 9.34
C ALA A 221 -2.46 -17.92 9.32
N LEU A 222 -1.34 -18.59 9.03
CA LEU A 222 -1.27 -20.06 9.13
C LEU A 222 -1.30 -20.58 10.57
N LYS A 223 -0.71 -19.82 11.50
CA LYS A 223 -0.67 -20.23 12.93
C LYS A 223 -2.04 -20.07 13.59
N ILE A 224 -2.87 -19.12 13.11
CA ILE A 224 -4.24 -18.88 13.58
C ILE A 224 -5.15 -18.77 12.35
N PRO A 225 -5.51 -19.92 11.75
CA PRO A 225 -6.28 -19.93 10.50
C PRO A 225 -7.62 -19.20 10.63
N GLY A 226 -7.94 -18.40 9.61
CA GLY A 226 -9.23 -17.72 9.46
C GLY A 226 -9.48 -16.51 10.37
N GLU A 227 -8.85 -16.44 11.54
CA GLU A 227 -9.16 -15.44 12.57
C GLU A 227 -8.13 -14.29 12.62
N PHE A 228 -6.83 -14.61 12.55
CA PHE A 228 -5.76 -13.62 12.75
C PHE A 228 -5.82 -12.49 11.70
N ARG A 229 -6.00 -12.85 10.43
CA ARG A 229 -6.04 -11.85 9.35
C ARG A 229 -7.28 -10.98 9.41
N GLN A 230 -8.43 -11.57 9.77
CA GLN A 230 -9.65 -10.81 9.97
C GLN A 230 -9.50 -9.83 11.14
N ASN A 231 -8.99 -10.30 12.29
CA ASN A 231 -8.70 -9.47 13.45
C ASN A 231 -7.68 -8.37 13.14
N PHE A 232 -6.64 -8.69 12.37
CA PHE A 232 -5.63 -7.73 11.93
C PHE A 232 -6.23 -6.63 11.06
N ARG A 233 -7.06 -6.98 10.07
CA ARG A 233 -7.77 -6.00 9.21
C ARG A 233 -8.74 -5.16 10.03
N SER A 234 -9.60 -5.79 10.82
CA SER A 234 -10.55 -5.08 11.67
C SER A 234 -9.85 -4.10 12.61
N TYR A 235 -8.67 -4.44 13.10
CA TYR A 235 -7.88 -3.55 13.94
C TYR A 235 -7.32 -2.35 13.14
N LEU A 236 -6.85 -2.55 11.91
CA LEU A 236 -6.43 -1.44 11.04
C LEU A 236 -7.61 -0.52 10.70
N ASP A 237 -8.76 -1.09 10.38
CA ASP A 237 -10.00 -0.33 10.10
C ASP A 237 -10.45 0.47 11.34
N GLU A 238 -10.32 -0.12 12.54
CA GLU A 238 -10.59 0.57 13.81
C GLU A 238 -9.63 1.76 14.02
N LEU A 239 -8.33 1.58 13.76
CA LEU A 239 -7.34 2.65 13.87
C LEU A 239 -7.62 3.77 12.85
N GLU A 240 -7.94 3.42 11.61
CA GLU A 240 -8.31 4.37 10.56
C GLU A 240 -9.55 5.18 10.96
N SER A 241 -10.57 4.53 11.53
CA SER A 241 -11.76 5.22 12.05
C SER A 241 -11.45 6.25 13.14
N LYS A 242 -10.34 6.06 13.86
CA LYS A 242 -9.81 6.98 14.88
C LYS A 242 -8.83 8.04 14.32
N GLY A 243 -8.61 8.06 13.00
CA GLY A 243 -7.72 9.00 12.31
C GLY A 243 -6.28 8.50 12.10
N TRP A 244 -6.01 7.22 12.37
CA TRP A 244 -4.69 6.62 12.26
C TRP A 244 -4.62 5.62 11.09
N GLU A 245 -4.27 6.09 9.89
CA GLU A 245 -3.96 5.23 8.75
C GLU A 245 -2.57 4.62 8.88
N LEU A 246 -2.44 3.57 9.70
CA LEU A 246 -1.16 2.92 9.89
C LEU A 246 -0.89 1.87 8.80
N ASP A 247 0.33 1.89 8.27
CA ASP A 247 0.81 0.82 7.40
C ASP A 247 0.79 -0.51 8.14
N ALA A 248 0.24 -1.56 7.52
CA ALA A 248 0.35 -2.93 8.01
C ALA A 248 1.79 -3.30 8.42
N SER A 249 2.77 -2.72 7.72
CA SER A 249 4.20 -2.85 8.03
C SER A 249 4.58 -2.37 9.42
N ALA A 250 4.04 -1.24 9.87
CA ALA A 250 4.36 -0.70 11.20
C ALA A 250 3.79 -1.59 12.31
N VAL A 251 2.56 -2.09 12.13
CA VAL A 251 1.89 -2.97 13.10
C VAL A 251 2.60 -4.34 13.17
N ILE A 252 2.94 -4.93 12.02
CA ILE A 252 3.70 -6.20 11.97
C ILE A 252 5.09 -6.05 12.59
N ARG A 253 5.79 -4.94 12.33
CA ARG A 253 7.09 -4.66 12.96
C ARG A 253 6.96 -4.54 14.49
N SER A 254 5.87 -3.94 14.97
CA SER A 254 5.58 -3.89 16.42
C SER A 254 5.38 -5.29 16.98
N LEU A 255 4.67 -6.17 16.25
CA LEU A 255 4.50 -7.56 16.67
C LEU A 255 5.83 -8.32 16.70
N VAL A 256 6.69 -8.14 15.70
CA VAL A 256 8.03 -8.72 15.67
C VAL A 256 8.88 -8.22 16.83
N ALA A 257 8.83 -6.91 17.12
CA ALA A 257 9.54 -6.31 18.22
C ALA A 257 9.12 -6.93 19.56
N VAL A 258 7.80 -7.05 19.80
CA VAL A 258 7.27 -7.60 21.06
C VAL A 258 7.56 -9.09 21.17
N ALA A 259 7.33 -9.86 20.13
CA ALA A 259 7.45 -11.33 20.18
C ALA A 259 8.90 -11.83 20.10
N ALA A 260 9.77 -11.15 19.34
CA ALA A 260 11.15 -11.59 19.11
C ALA A 260 12.21 -10.71 19.79
N LYS A 261 11.84 -9.55 20.35
CA LYS A 261 12.76 -8.53 20.87
C LYS A 261 13.79 -8.07 19.84
N GLN A 262 13.36 -7.93 18.59
CA GLN A 262 14.21 -7.64 17.45
C GLN A 262 13.55 -6.58 16.55
N GLY A 263 14.34 -5.70 15.96
CA GLY A 263 13.89 -4.68 15.03
C GLY A 263 13.88 -5.13 13.56
N ARG A 264 14.56 -6.22 13.24
CA ARG A 264 14.71 -6.72 11.87
C ARG A 264 13.67 -7.79 11.56
N LEU A 265 12.92 -7.59 10.49
CA LEU A 265 11.92 -8.56 10.02
C LEU A 265 12.51 -9.92 9.64
N ALA A 266 13.78 -9.97 9.24
CA ALA A 266 14.46 -11.22 8.89
C ALA A 266 14.47 -12.26 10.04
N TYR A 267 14.51 -11.83 11.28
CA TYR A 267 14.48 -12.72 12.45
C TYR A 267 13.10 -13.35 12.70
N PHE A 268 12.06 -12.73 12.17
CA PHE A 268 10.70 -13.23 12.36
C PHE A 268 10.45 -14.59 11.71
N ARG A 269 11.15 -14.92 10.62
CA ARG A 269 11.03 -16.23 9.95
C ARG A 269 11.33 -17.38 10.93
N GLY A 270 12.41 -17.26 11.71
CA GLY A 270 12.74 -18.22 12.76
C GLY A 270 11.67 -18.27 13.85
N LEU A 271 11.21 -17.10 14.29
CA LEU A 271 10.16 -16.98 15.29
C LEU A 271 8.83 -17.56 14.82
N ALA A 272 8.41 -17.26 13.56
CA ALA A 272 7.17 -17.79 13.00
C ALA A 272 7.12 -19.33 12.98
N LYS A 273 8.27 -19.99 12.85
CA LYS A 273 8.38 -21.46 12.96
C LYS A 273 8.18 -21.95 14.38
N SER A 274 8.77 -21.28 15.36
CA SER A 274 8.85 -21.73 16.76
C SER A 274 7.74 -21.20 17.66
N ILE A 275 7.07 -20.10 17.28
CA ILE A 275 6.02 -19.48 18.11
C ILE A 275 4.78 -20.38 18.14
N SER A 276 4.25 -20.64 19.34
CA SER A 276 2.96 -21.31 19.50
C SER A 276 1.81 -20.36 19.15
N GLU A 277 0.65 -20.94 18.83
CA GLU A 277 -0.58 -20.18 18.60
C GLU A 277 -0.93 -19.29 19.83
N GLU A 278 -0.88 -19.86 21.02
CA GLU A 278 -1.16 -19.16 22.27
C GLU A 278 -0.23 -17.95 22.48
N ASN A 279 1.07 -18.12 22.27
CA ASN A 279 2.04 -17.05 22.38
C ASN A 279 1.83 -15.98 21.30
N LEU A 280 1.42 -16.37 20.10
CA LEU A 280 1.11 -15.41 19.06
C LEU A 280 -0.13 -14.57 19.40
N ARG A 281 -1.20 -15.18 19.94
CA ARG A 281 -2.40 -14.48 20.43
C ARG A 281 -2.04 -13.50 21.54
N THR A 282 -1.30 -13.95 22.54
CA THR A 282 -0.88 -13.11 23.66
C THR A 282 -0.02 -11.92 23.22
N ASN A 283 0.93 -12.14 22.31
CA ASN A 283 1.75 -11.05 21.77
C ASN A 283 0.92 -10.08 20.91
N TRP A 284 -0.06 -10.59 20.17
CA TRP A 284 -0.97 -9.75 19.38
C TRP A 284 -1.82 -8.84 20.28
N ASP A 285 -2.41 -9.39 21.34
CA ASP A 285 -3.19 -8.62 22.33
C ASP A 285 -2.32 -7.56 23.02
N THR A 286 -1.07 -7.94 23.34
CA THR A 286 -0.09 -7.02 23.93
C THR A 286 0.24 -5.87 22.98
N VAL A 287 0.43 -6.14 21.68
CA VAL A 287 0.69 -5.10 20.67
C VAL A 287 -0.51 -4.17 20.52
N ASN A 288 -1.73 -4.72 20.41
CA ASN A 288 -2.94 -3.91 20.28
C ASN A 288 -3.09 -2.95 21.46
N LYS A 289 -2.93 -3.46 22.68
CA LYS A 289 -2.99 -2.63 23.88
C LYS A 289 -1.89 -1.57 23.88
N SER A 290 -0.63 -1.97 23.67
CA SER A 290 0.51 -1.06 23.73
C SER A 290 0.50 0.00 22.62
N LEU A 291 0.00 -0.35 21.42
CA LEU A 291 -0.14 0.61 20.33
C LEU A 291 -1.26 1.62 20.66
N ASN A 292 -2.41 1.17 21.14
CA ASN A 292 -3.48 2.07 21.58
C ASN A 292 -3.00 3.01 22.69
N ASP A 293 -2.24 2.49 23.68
CA ASP A 293 -1.66 3.31 24.75
C ASP A 293 -0.65 4.32 24.19
N CYS A 294 0.18 3.92 23.23
CA CYS A 294 1.13 4.79 22.54
C CYS A 294 0.42 5.95 21.83
N LEU A 295 -0.61 5.65 21.04
CA LEU A 295 -1.39 6.65 20.31
C LEU A 295 -2.12 7.61 21.26
N LYS A 296 -2.65 7.08 22.35
CA LYS A 296 -3.26 7.88 23.43
C LYS A 296 -2.26 8.84 24.08
N LEU A 297 -1.04 8.38 24.40
CA LEU A 297 0.01 9.23 24.96
C LEU A 297 0.45 10.33 23.98
N LEU A 298 0.49 10.05 22.67
CA LEU A 298 0.77 11.05 21.66
C LEU A 298 -0.33 12.15 21.60
N ASP A 299 -1.59 11.76 21.74
CA ASP A 299 -2.69 12.75 21.81
C ASP A 299 -2.63 13.56 23.12
N GLU A 300 -2.52 12.90 24.25
CA GLU A 300 -2.56 13.56 25.57
C GLU A 300 -1.38 14.52 25.78
N ASN A 301 -0.16 14.13 25.40
CA ASN A 301 1.04 14.93 25.65
C ASN A 301 1.38 15.89 24.51
N LEU A 302 1.17 15.50 23.25
CA LEU A 302 1.60 16.26 22.07
C LEU A 302 0.44 16.70 21.17
N GLY A 303 -0.78 16.22 21.46
CA GLY A 303 -1.99 16.49 20.68
C GLY A 303 -1.99 15.89 19.28
N ILE A 304 -1.19 14.86 19.05
CA ILE A 304 -1.08 14.19 17.76
C ILE A 304 -2.15 13.10 17.66
N ARG A 305 -3.06 13.23 16.68
CA ARG A 305 -4.23 12.35 16.47
C ARG A 305 -4.25 11.68 15.11
N THR A 306 -3.23 11.87 14.29
CA THR A 306 -3.12 11.29 12.95
C THR A 306 -1.67 11.02 12.61
N ASN A 307 -1.45 10.01 11.76
CA ASN A 307 -0.12 9.70 11.24
C ASN A 307 0.33 10.60 10.08
N GLU A 308 -0.54 11.46 9.55
CA GLU A 308 -0.19 12.34 8.42
C GLU A 308 0.97 13.30 8.76
N ILE A 309 1.04 13.74 10.02
CA ILE A 309 2.11 14.63 10.48
C ILE A 309 3.41 13.89 10.82
N LEU A 310 3.37 12.55 10.95
CA LEU A 310 4.55 11.77 11.32
C LEU A 310 5.54 11.69 10.16
N PRO A 311 6.82 12.00 10.36
CA PRO A 311 7.86 11.79 9.35
C PRO A 311 8.02 10.32 8.96
N SER A 312 7.85 9.42 9.94
CA SER A 312 7.89 7.97 9.74
C SER A 312 7.07 7.28 10.82
N GLN A 313 6.21 6.35 10.44
CA GLN A 313 5.46 5.51 11.38
C GLN A 313 6.36 4.55 12.19
N ASN A 314 7.58 4.28 11.72
CA ASN A 314 8.53 3.44 12.44
C ASN A 314 8.93 4.00 13.83
N VAL A 315 8.74 5.29 14.06
CA VAL A 315 9.01 5.91 15.38
C VAL A 315 8.09 5.36 16.48
N LEU A 316 6.92 4.83 16.11
CA LEU A 316 5.97 4.23 17.07
C LEU A 316 6.48 2.89 17.62
N ILE A 317 7.26 2.13 16.84
CA ILE A 317 7.62 0.74 17.14
C ILE A 317 8.41 0.59 18.47
N PRO A 318 9.50 1.36 18.72
CA PRO A 318 10.22 1.29 20.00
C PRO A 318 9.36 1.72 21.18
N LEU A 319 8.45 2.68 20.99
CA LEU A 319 7.53 3.13 22.03
C LEU A 319 6.50 2.05 22.37
N VAL A 320 5.94 1.40 21.37
CA VAL A 320 5.05 0.23 21.54
C VAL A 320 5.79 -0.88 22.27
N PHE A 321 7.03 -1.18 21.89
CA PHE A 321 7.85 -2.19 22.55
C PHE A 321 8.13 -1.82 24.02
N TYR A 322 8.48 -0.56 24.32
CA TYR A 322 8.65 -0.09 25.68
C TYR A 322 7.37 -0.28 26.51
N LEU A 323 6.23 0.16 25.99
CA LEU A 323 4.93 0.04 26.65
C LEU A 323 4.52 -1.43 26.87
N SER A 324 4.87 -2.32 25.95
CA SER A 324 4.60 -3.76 26.09
C SER A 324 5.38 -4.43 27.22
N ARG A 325 6.50 -3.82 27.64
CA ARG A 325 7.36 -4.32 28.73
C ARG A 325 7.04 -3.69 30.09
N LYS A 326 6.24 -2.62 30.06
CA LYS A 326 5.92 -1.86 31.27
C LYS A 326 4.74 -2.45 32.03
N THR A 327 4.95 -2.71 33.32
CA THR A 327 3.92 -3.25 34.23
C THR A 327 3.38 -2.20 35.22
N SER A 328 4.11 -1.10 35.42
CA SER A 328 3.73 -0.03 36.32
C SER A 328 2.99 1.10 35.59
N LYS A 329 2.30 1.95 36.36
CA LYS A 329 1.70 3.17 35.83
C LYS A 329 2.75 4.09 35.21
N PHE A 330 2.37 4.81 34.19
CA PHE A 330 3.21 5.81 33.52
C PHE A 330 3.38 7.03 34.44
N THR A 331 4.61 7.46 34.68
CA THR A 331 4.92 8.63 35.50
C THR A 331 4.98 9.90 34.64
N GLU A 332 4.91 11.08 35.25
CA GLU A 332 5.09 12.35 34.53
C GLU A 332 6.48 12.48 33.92
N GLU A 333 7.52 11.96 34.55
CA GLU A 333 8.88 11.96 34.03
C GLU A 333 8.98 11.09 32.79
N GLU A 334 8.40 9.90 32.83
CA GLU A 334 8.33 9.02 31.66
C GLU A 334 7.52 9.63 30.51
N ALA A 335 6.46 10.40 30.80
CA ALA A 335 5.71 11.12 29.79
C ALA A 335 6.55 12.20 29.09
N LYS A 336 7.41 12.88 29.85
CA LYS A 336 8.38 13.83 29.30
C LYS A 336 9.43 13.13 28.43
N ASP A 337 10.02 12.06 28.94
CA ASP A 337 11.01 11.26 28.21
C ASP A 337 10.43 10.66 26.92
N PHE A 338 9.19 10.16 26.98
CA PHE A 338 8.45 9.65 25.83
C PHE A 338 8.28 10.73 24.76
N SER A 339 7.79 11.90 25.16
CA SER A 339 7.53 13.03 24.25
C SER A 339 8.83 13.55 23.66
N LEU A 340 9.85 13.72 24.49
CA LEU A 340 11.16 14.23 24.08
C LEU A 340 11.86 13.28 23.10
N TRP A 341 11.89 11.98 23.43
CA TRP A 341 12.48 10.99 22.52
C TRP A 341 11.74 10.93 21.20
N PHE A 342 10.40 10.88 21.22
CA PHE A 342 9.57 10.87 20.02
C PHE A 342 9.85 12.07 19.11
N LEU A 343 9.88 13.27 19.65
CA LEU A 343 10.11 14.50 18.90
C LEU A 343 11.53 14.53 18.31
N LEU A 344 12.54 14.17 19.09
CA LEU A 344 13.93 14.18 18.63
C LEU A 344 14.22 13.08 17.63
N ALA A 345 13.75 11.85 17.85
CA ALA A 345 13.88 10.77 16.89
C ALA A 345 13.19 11.10 15.56
N SER A 346 12.03 11.75 15.61
CA SER A 346 11.30 12.23 14.43
C SER A 346 12.06 13.36 13.74
N PHE A 347 12.48 14.38 14.48
CA PHE A 347 13.17 15.56 13.92
C PHE A 347 14.51 15.18 13.26
N TRP A 348 15.27 14.29 13.88
CA TRP A 348 16.54 13.82 13.34
C TRP A 348 16.39 12.75 12.27
N GLY A 349 15.16 12.37 11.90
CA GLY A 349 14.87 11.39 10.85
C GLY A 349 15.50 10.03 11.15
N ARG A 350 15.46 9.57 12.42
CA ARG A 350 16.15 8.36 12.88
C ARG A 350 15.88 7.13 12.00
N TYR A 351 14.70 7.04 11.41
CA TYR A 351 14.27 5.91 10.59
C TYR A 351 14.19 6.22 9.09
N ALA A 352 14.82 7.31 8.63
CA ALA A 352 14.75 7.74 7.23
C ALA A 352 15.61 6.92 6.25
N GLY A 353 16.69 6.29 6.72
CA GLY A 353 17.63 5.57 5.86
C GLY A 353 17.53 4.06 5.98
N SER A 354 18.07 3.50 7.06
CA SER A 354 18.11 2.06 7.35
C SER A 354 17.24 1.74 8.57
N PRO A 355 15.91 1.72 8.44
CA PRO A 355 15.01 1.62 9.59
C PRO A 355 15.20 0.34 10.39
N GLU A 356 15.47 -0.81 9.74
CA GLU A 356 15.62 -2.09 10.44
C GLU A 356 16.80 -2.14 11.40
N THR A 357 17.95 -1.58 11.00
CA THR A 357 19.12 -1.53 11.86
C THR A 357 18.87 -0.61 13.06
N ARG A 358 18.27 0.56 12.83
CA ARG A 358 17.97 1.52 13.89
C ARG A 358 16.90 1.00 14.87
N LEU A 359 15.87 0.33 14.34
CA LEU A 359 14.87 -0.32 15.19
C LEU A 359 15.49 -1.42 16.04
N ASP A 360 16.38 -2.23 15.49
CA ASP A 360 17.06 -3.30 16.19
C ASP A 360 17.94 -2.78 17.34
N GLU A 361 18.66 -1.68 17.09
CA GLU A 361 19.45 -0.96 18.09
C GLU A 361 18.57 -0.44 19.25
N ASP A 362 17.46 0.23 18.92
CA ASP A 362 16.57 0.84 19.92
C ASP A 362 15.84 -0.21 20.75
N ILE A 363 15.36 -1.28 20.11
CA ILE A 363 14.68 -2.38 20.81
C ILE A 363 15.63 -3.08 21.76
N LYS A 364 16.87 -3.35 21.37
CA LYS A 364 17.90 -3.93 22.23
C LYS A 364 18.23 -3.00 23.41
N GLU A 365 18.33 -1.71 23.17
CA GLU A 365 18.58 -0.75 24.24
C GLU A 365 17.41 -0.68 25.22
N ILE A 366 16.17 -0.70 24.75
CA ILE A 366 14.99 -0.76 25.60
C ILE A 366 14.94 -2.08 26.39
N ASP A 367 15.19 -3.23 25.73
CA ASP A 367 15.16 -4.54 26.42
C ASP A 367 16.25 -4.62 27.52
N ARG A 368 17.39 -3.95 27.31
CA ARG A 368 18.50 -3.88 28.27
C ARG A 368 18.23 -2.95 29.45
N THR A 369 17.62 -1.78 29.21
CA THR A 369 17.51 -0.70 30.21
C THR A 369 16.13 -0.56 30.82
N LEU A 370 15.09 -0.97 30.09
CA LEU A 370 13.68 -0.69 30.36
C LEU A 370 13.41 0.79 30.69
N SER A 371 14.14 1.69 30.02
CA SER A 371 14.11 3.13 30.28
C SER A 371 14.07 3.95 28.98
N LEU A 372 13.14 4.89 28.93
CA LEU A 372 13.08 5.89 27.82
C LEU A 372 14.22 6.91 27.99
N GLY A 373 14.59 7.28 29.18
CA GLY A 373 15.77 8.11 29.45
C GLY A 373 17.07 7.46 28.96
N GLY A 374 17.21 6.12 29.13
CA GLY A 374 18.31 5.34 28.56
C GLY A 374 18.31 5.39 27.01
N LEU A 375 17.16 5.22 26.41
CA LEU A 375 17.00 5.32 24.95
C LEU A 375 17.32 6.74 24.42
N PHE A 376 16.96 7.76 25.17
CA PHE A 376 17.32 9.14 24.86
C PHE A 376 18.84 9.37 24.90
N GLN A 377 19.53 8.90 25.94
CA GLN A 377 20.99 9.00 26.00
C GLN A 377 21.68 8.21 24.90
N PHE A 378 21.12 7.08 24.52
CA PHE A 378 21.61 6.30 23.38
C PHE A 378 21.50 7.08 22.06
N LEU A 379 20.37 7.73 21.81
CA LEU A 379 20.18 8.62 20.64
C LEU A 379 21.18 9.78 20.66
N LYS A 380 21.35 10.43 21.83
CA LYS A 380 22.30 11.54 22.01
C LYS A 380 23.74 11.13 21.67
N ASN A 381 24.16 9.94 22.11
CA ASN A 381 25.51 9.45 21.82
C ASN A 381 25.74 9.16 20.33
N GLN A 382 24.69 8.75 19.61
CA GLN A 382 24.79 8.48 18.17
C GLN A 382 24.77 9.75 17.31
N VAL A 383 23.98 10.74 17.68
CA VAL A 383 23.82 11.99 16.92
C VAL A 383 24.86 13.05 17.33
N GLY A 384 25.47 12.88 18.51
CA GLY A 384 26.44 13.80 19.09
C GLY A 384 25.77 14.99 19.76
N ARG A 385 25.20 15.92 19.00
CA ARG A 385 24.54 17.12 19.55
C ARG A 385 23.05 17.11 19.21
N LEU A 386 22.20 16.94 20.22
CA LEU A 386 20.73 16.94 20.06
C LEU A 386 20.14 18.36 20.11
N LEU A 387 20.79 19.35 19.52
CA LEU A 387 20.22 20.69 19.40
C LEU A 387 19.43 20.79 18.10
N VAL A 388 18.24 21.36 18.19
CA VAL A 388 17.48 21.84 17.03
C VAL A 388 18.12 23.17 16.66
N ASP A 389 18.91 23.19 15.61
CA ASP A 389 19.49 24.43 15.07
C ASP A 389 18.55 25.03 14.00
N GLU A 390 18.70 26.33 13.76
CA GLU A 390 17.86 27.08 12.82
C GLU A 390 17.97 26.54 11.38
N GLU A 391 19.18 26.15 10.94
CA GLU A 391 19.38 25.58 9.59
C GLU A 391 18.59 24.28 9.36
N ARG A 392 18.52 23.41 10.35
CA ARG A 392 17.78 22.17 10.26
C ARG A 392 16.28 22.35 10.44
N PHE A 393 15.88 23.33 11.27
CA PHE A 393 14.47 23.64 11.46
C PHE A 393 13.88 24.31 10.22
N ALA A 394 14.64 25.17 9.57
CA ALA A 394 14.25 25.92 8.39
C ALA A 394 13.96 25.04 7.15
N GLY A 395 14.40 23.79 7.13
CA GLY A 395 14.23 22.92 5.95
C GLY A 395 12.81 22.39 5.75
N LYS A 396 12.51 22.03 4.49
CA LYS A 396 11.26 21.47 3.96
C LYS A 396 10.78 20.15 4.55
N SER A 397 11.36 19.64 5.60
CA SER A 397 11.11 18.25 6.03
C SER A 397 9.79 18.12 6.80
N ARG A 398 9.11 16.99 6.64
CA ARG A 398 8.02 16.60 7.54
C ARG A 398 8.43 16.64 9.02
N ASN A 399 9.74 16.50 9.28
CA ASN A 399 10.34 16.56 10.60
C ASN A 399 10.16 17.94 11.22
N SER A 400 10.48 19.01 10.48
CA SER A 400 10.31 20.39 10.91
C SER A 400 8.85 20.76 11.12
N LYS A 401 7.96 20.27 10.26
CA LYS A 401 6.51 20.49 10.38
C LYS A 401 5.91 19.89 11.63
N LEU A 402 6.31 18.64 11.98
CA LEU A 402 5.88 18.02 13.23
C LEU A 402 6.28 18.88 14.42
N LEU A 403 7.53 19.32 14.47
CA LEU A 403 8.01 20.15 15.57
C LEU A 403 7.29 21.50 15.62
N LEU A 404 7.10 22.15 14.45
CA LEU A 404 6.34 23.39 14.36
C LEU A 404 4.91 23.23 14.87
N TYR A 405 4.23 22.13 14.48
CA TYR A 405 2.90 21.84 14.96
C TYR A 405 2.85 21.71 16.49
N VAL A 406 3.76 20.92 17.08
CA VAL A 406 3.79 20.69 18.54
C VAL A 406 4.11 21.99 19.28
N LEU A 407 5.06 22.80 18.80
CA LEU A 407 5.39 24.09 19.37
C LEU A 407 4.19 25.07 19.27
N SER A 408 3.57 25.17 18.11
CA SER A 408 2.38 26.03 17.91
C SER A 408 1.27 25.67 18.89
N ARG A 409 1.04 24.37 19.12
CA ARG A 409 0.04 23.89 20.05
C ARG A 409 0.43 24.17 21.51
N HIS A 410 1.70 23.94 21.88
CA HIS A 410 2.21 24.21 23.22
C HIS A 410 2.08 25.69 23.61
N GLU A 411 2.39 26.58 22.67
CA GLU A 411 2.26 28.02 22.85
C GLU A 411 0.80 28.52 22.71
N GLY A 412 -0.17 27.61 22.49
CA GLY A 412 -1.58 27.94 22.38
C GLY A 412 -1.94 28.70 21.10
N ALA A 413 -1.18 28.50 20.02
CA ALA A 413 -1.43 29.17 18.75
C ALA A 413 -2.84 28.85 18.22
N GLU A 414 -3.48 29.88 17.74
CA GLU A 414 -4.79 29.82 17.10
C GLU A 414 -4.67 30.07 15.61
N ASP A 415 -5.59 29.50 14.85
CA ASP A 415 -5.77 29.83 13.45
C ASP A 415 -6.08 31.35 13.32
N TRP A 416 -5.20 32.05 12.64
CA TRP A 416 -5.35 33.51 12.43
C TRP A 416 -6.60 33.92 11.65
N TRP A 417 -7.26 32.95 10.98
CA TRP A 417 -8.47 33.20 10.19
C TRP A 417 -9.77 33.03 11.00
N LYS A 418 -9.87 31.99 11.80
CA LYS A 418 -11.07 31.65 12.57
C LYS A 418 -10.90 31.83 14.07
N GLY A 419 -9.69 32.01 14.55
CA GLY A 419 -9.38 32.06 15.98
C GLY A 419 -9.59 30.72 16.71
N HIS A 420 -9.58 29.61 15.95
CA HIS A 420 -9.72 28.28 16.54
C HIS A 420 -8.35 27.69 16.86
N LYS A 421 -8.28 26.90 17.94
CA LYS A 421 -7.07 26.15 18.28
C LYS A 421 -6.76 25.14 17.20
N ILE A 422 -5.49 25.04 16.82
CA ILE A 422 -4.99 24.11 15.81
C ILE A 422 -5.02 22.68 16.35
N THR A 423 -5.59 21.75 15.56
CA THR A 423 -5.65 20.31 15.87
C THR A 423 -5.13 19.50 14.69
N THR A 424 -4.57 18.29 14.94
CA THR A 424 -4.07 17.41 13.86
C THR A 424 -5.16 16.79 12.99
N THR A 425 -6.42 16.89 13.38
CA THR A 425 -7.54 16.31 12.63
C THR A 425 -8.24 17.30 11.72
N ASP A 426 -8.00 18.61 11.92
CA ASP A 426 -8.64 19.66 11.14
C ASP A 426 -7.68 20.83 10.93
N TYR A 427 -6.64 20.60 10.14
CA TYR A 427 -5.74 21.68 9.71
C TYR A 427 -5.34 21.51 8.25
N GLU A 428 -5.00 22.63 7.64
CA GLU A 428 -4.33 22.71 6.35
C GLU A 428 -3.03 23.52 6.48
N GLU A 429 -2.00 23.08 5.77
CA GLU A 429 -0.73 23.83 5.68
C GLU A 429 -0.88 24.94 4.64
N HIS A 430 -0.69 26.16 5.07
CA HIS A 430 -0.72 27.33 4.19
C HIS A 430 0.62 28.06 4.18
N HIS A 431 1.01 28.54 2.99
CA HIS A 431 2.15 29.46 2.90
C HIS A 431 1.72 30.84 3.39
N ILE A 432 2.43 31.37 4.37
CA ILE A 432 2.21 32.74 4.88
C ILE A 432 2.33 33.73 3.74
N ILE A 433 3.38 33.61 2.94
CA ILE A 433 3.56 34.36 1.68
C ILE A 433 3.32 33.36 0.52
N PRO A 434 2.34 33.63 -0.38
CA PRO A 434 2.01 32.75 -1.48
C PRO A 434 3.22 32.39 -2.35
N ARG A 435 3.35 31.10 -2.70
CA ARG A 435 4.45 30.57 -3.55
C ARG A 435 4.63 31.35 -4.85
N SER A 436 3.53 31.76 -5.47
CA SER A 436 3.55 32.51 -6.73
C SER A 436 4.21 33.88 -6.60
N LEU A 437 4.06 34.55 -5.44
CA LEU A 437 4.67 35.84 -5.17
C LEU A 437 6.17 35.69 -4.94
N LEU A 438 6.59 34.75 -4.10
CA LEU A 438 8.01 34.52 -3.84
C LEU A 438 8.76 34.07 -5.10
N LYS A 439 8.12 33.20 -5.93
CA LYS A 439 8.66 32.83 -7.24
C LYS A 439 8.89 34.05 -8.15
N ARG A 440 7.91 34.95 -8.24
CA ARG A 440 8.03 36.17 -9.04
C ARG A 440 9.12 37.11 -8.51
N ALA A 441 9.34 37.09 -7.20
CA ALA A 441 10.39 37.87 -6.54
C ALA A 441 11.78 37.21 -6.64
N GLY A 442 11.91 36.03 -7.28
CA GLY A 442 13.18 35.36 -7.51
C GLY A 442 13.73 34.54 -6.35
N TYR A 443 12.89 34.23 -5.34
CA TYR A 443 13.33 33.40 -4.22
C TYR A 443 13.51 31.94 -4.64
N ASP A 444 14.51 31.26 -4.07
CA ASP A 444 14.76 29.85 -4.25
C ASP A 444 13.64 29.01 -3.65
N PHE A 445 13.39 27.83 -4.25
CA PHE A 445 12.37 26.91 -3.79
C PHE A 445 12.58 26.43 -2.35
N SER A 446 13.81 26.34 -1.90
CA SER A 446 14.15 25.96 -0.52
C SER A 446 13.62 26.99 0.50
N LEU A 447 13.65 28.27 0.16
CA LEU A 447 13.13 29.36 1.00
C LEU A 447 11.59 29.51 0.87
N ILE A 448 11.04 29.24 -0.31
CA ILE A 448 9.60 29.36 -0.54
C ILE A 448 8.80 28.40 0.36
N ASP A 449 9.29 27.16 0.50
CA ASP A 449 8.63 26.13 1.29
C ASP A 449 9.28 25.92 2.68
N ASP A 450 10.03 26.91 3.14
CA ASP A 450 10.62 26.90 4.47
C ASP A 450 9.55 26.81 5.58
N ALA A 451 9.87 26.16 6.69
CA ALA A 451 8.99 26.09 7.86
C ALA A 451 8.54 27.46 8.37
N ALA A 452 9.40 28.47 8.24
CA ALA A 452 9.08 29.86 8.59
C ALA A 452 8.02 30.49 7.69
N ASN A 453 7.77 29.93 6.50
CA ASN A 453 6.71 30.39 5.58
C ASN A 453 5.47 29.49 5.64
N ILE A 454 5.37 28.60 6.61
CA ILE A 454 4.22 27.69 6.79
C ILE A 454 3.43 28.09 8.02
N ALA A 455 2.11 28.17 7.88
CA ALA A 455 1.16 28.28 8.98
C ALA A 455 0.14 27.16 8.91
N PHE A 456 -0.42 26.77 10.05
CA PHE A 456 -1.52 25.84 10.13
C PHE A 456 -2.84 26.61 10.25
N LEU A 457 -3.82 26.25 9.40
CA LEU A 457 -5.17 26.80 9.42
C LEU A 457 -6.20 25.70 9.61
N THR A 458 -7.30 26.00 10.28
CA THR A 458 -8.38 25.04 10.52
C THR A 458 -9.44 25.07 9.41
N GLY A 459 -9.94 23.88 8.97
CA GLY A 459 -11.05 23.69 8.04
C GLY A 459 -10.69 23.53 6.57
N LYS A 460 -11.13 22.40 6.01
CA LYS A 460 -10.98 22.07 4.58
C LYS A 460 -11.83 22.99 3.71
N LYS A 461 -11.21 23.88 2.94
CA LYS A 461 -11.68 24.79 1.88
C LYS A 461 -11.54 26.28 2.21
N LEU A 462 -10.34 26.78 1.96
CA LEU A 462 -10.12 28.24 1.94
C LEU A 462 -9.37 28.72 0.67
N THR A 463 -9.37 27.94 -0.40
CA THR A 463 -8.43 28.11 -1.52
C THR A 463 -8.66 29.34 -2.41
N GLU A 464 -9.84 29.89 -2.54
CA GLU A 464 -10.06 30.99 -3.51
C GLU A 464 -10.28 32.38 -2.89
N ARG A 465 -10.98 32.48 -1.77
CA ARG A 465 -11.24 33.79 -1.14
C ARG A 465 -10.02 34.37 -0.42
N PHE A 466 -9.13 33.51 0.07
CA PHE A 466 -7.94 33.91 0.82
C PHE A 466 -6.88 34.58 -0.08
N LEU A 467 -6.68 34.06 -1.29
CA LEU A 467 -5.79 34.68 -2.29
C LEU A 467 -6.22 36.13 -2.62
N ILE A 468 -7.51 36.36 -2.71
CA ILE A 468 -8.08 37.67 -3.03
C ILE A 468 -7.84 38.66 -1.90
N LEU A 469 -7.96 38.27 -0.64
CA LEU A 469 -7.77 39.13 0.53
C LEU A 469 -6.30 39.47 0.80
N ILE A 470 -5.41 38.47 0.68
CA ILE A 470 -3.95 38.74 0.79
C ILE A 470 -3.48 39.62 -0.36
N LEU A 471 -3.94 39.37 -1.58
CA LEU A 471 -3.59 40.20 -2.73
C LEU A 471 -4.13 41.65 -2.57
N SER A 472 -5.32 41.82 -1.99
CA SER A 472 -5.85 43.17 -1.70
C SER A 472 -5.09 43.87 -0.58
N TYR A 473 -4.65 43.13 0.46
CA TYR A 473 -3.89 43.71 1.58
C TYR A 473 -2.45 44.04 1.19
N ILE A 474 -1.81 43.24 0.36
CA ILE A 474 -0.46 43.46 -0.17
C ILE A 474 -0.46 44.58 -1.23
N SER A 475 -1.52 44.70 -2.04
CA SER A 475 -1.66 45.79 -3.01
C SER A 475 -1.92 47.15 -2.35
N LEU A 476 -2.42 47.18 -1.12
CA LEU A 476 -2.68 48.42 -0.33
C LEU A 476 -1.43 48.93 0.41
N LYS A 477 -0.39 48.11 0.57
CA LYS A 477 0.90 48.56 1.11
C LYS A 477 1.96 48.33 0.03
N SER A 478 2.14 49.37 -0.82
CA SER A 478 3.23 49.44 -1.78
C SER A 478 4.56 49.15 -1.08
N ILE A 479 5.16 48.02 -1.40
CA ILE A 479 6.56 47.72 -1.06
C ILE A 479 7.41 48.77 -1.82
N PRO A 480 8.27 49.53 -1.15
CA PRO A 480 9.13 50.46 -1.85
C PRO A 480 9.98 49.71 -2.87
N ARG A 481 9.94 50.15 -4.12
CA ARG A 481 10.91 49.74 -5.13
C ARG A 481 12.25 50.39 -4.76
N ASN A 482 13.16 49.60 -4.27
CA ASN A 482 14.60 49.90 -4.35
C ASN A 482 15.25 48.84 -5.23
#